data_7103af8c428e6c1bc9f6f050a8420a6e
#
_entry.id   7103af8c428e6c1bc9f6f050a8420a6e
#
_cell.length_a   1.000
_cell.length_b   1.000
_cell.length_c   1.000
_cell.angle_alpha   90.00
_cell.angle_beta   90.00
_cell.angle_gamma   90.00
#
_symmetry.space_group_name_H-M   'P 1'
#
loop_
_entity.id
_entity.type
_entity.pdbx_description
1 polymer ?
#
loop_
_entity_poly.entity_id
_entity_poly.type
_entity_poly.pdbx_seq_one_letter_code
_entity_poly.pdbx_strand_id
1 'polypeptide(L)'
;MESKTYTAFERLSDILDTLRQECPWDRVQTFESLRHLTIEEVHELSEAVVSGDTTQLKKELGDLAMHVMFYCKLAEEAGLFSTADMYNAICDKLVARHPFIYHKEDYHGESWEQLKMREKDRRGVLDGVPDSLPSLIKAQRMQDKVAGMENGEWKVEGGEWNEEMNEEEFGDYLFAIVDWARRHGINADDALCGANHRFKQQFEK
;
A
#
# COMPACT_ATOMS: atom_id res chain seq x y z
N MET A 1 -25.26 -16.64 17.65
CA MET A 1 -23.89 -17.09 17.94
C MET A 1 -22.96 -16.01 17.40
N GLU A 2 -22.35 -15.25 18.29
CA GLU A 2 -21.31 -14.31 17.91
C GLU A 2 -20.15 -15.09 17.26
N SER A 3 -19.62 -14.55 16.16
CA SER A 3 -18.47 -15.15 15.49
C SER A 3 -17.25 -15.06 16.41
N LYS A 4 -16.44 -16.14 16.52
CA LYS A 4 -15.18 -16.11 17.29
C LYS A 4 -14.25 -14.96 16.84
N THR A 5 -14.35 -14.54 15.59
CA THR A 5 -13.61 -13.41 15.03
C THR A 5 -14.09 -12.10 15.61
N TYR A 6 -15.40 -11.92 15.81
CA TYR A 6 -15.96 -10.70 16.41
C TYR A 6 -15.45 -10.53 17.83
N THR A 7 -15.52 -11.59 18.64
CA THR A 7 -15.03 -11.56 20.03
C THR A 7 -13.52 -11.28 20.11
N ALA A 8 -12.72 -11.75 19.15
CA ALA A 8 -11.29 -11.47 19.12
C ALA A 8 -10.98 -10.00 18.75
N PHE A 9 -11.77 -9.42 17.85
CA PHE A 9 -11.68 -8.01 17.49
C PHE A 9 -12.03 -7.11 18.70
N GLU A 10 -13.14 -7.39 19.39
CA GLU A 10 -13.56 -6.66 20.59
C GLU A 10 -12.48 -6.74 21.67
N ARG A 11 -11.93 -7.94 21.92
CA ARG A 11 -10.84 -8.13 22.85
C ARG A 11 -9.59 -7.29 22.53
N LEU A 12 -9.22 -7.17 21.26
CA LEU A 12 -8.10 -6.31 20.86
C LEU A 12 -8.42 -4.84 21.11
N SER A 13 -9.64 -4.40 20.82
CA SER A 13 -10.09 -3.04 21.10
C SER A 13 -10.00 -2.71 22.60
N ASP A 14 -10.52 -3.59 23.48
CA ASP A 14 -10.47 -3.40 24.93
C ASP A 14 -9.05 -3.35 25.47
N ILE A 15 -8.15 -4.18 24.93
CA ILE A 15 -6.73 -4.16 25.29
C ILE A 15 -6.12 -2.81 24.92
N LEU A 16 -6.36 -2.31 23.70
CA LEU A 16 -5.83 -1.01 23.25
C LEU A 16 -6.38 0.14 24.09
N ASP A 17 -7.66 0.11 24.49
CA ASP A 17 -8.23 1.10 25.40
C ASP A 17 -7.53 1.11 26.75
N THR A 18 -7.23 -0.07 27.29
CA THR A 18 -6.50 -0.21 28.56
C THR A 18 -5.05 0.30 28.41
N LEU A 19 -4.35 -0.11 27.34
CA LEU A 19 -2.97 0.33 27.09
C LEU A 19 -2.90 1.84 26.90
N ARG A 20 -3.84 2.43 26.17
CA ARG A 20 -3.91 3.87 25.94
C ARG A 20 -4.06 4.65 27.25
N GLN A 21 -4.76 4.09 28.25
CA GLN A 21 -4.97 4.72 29.55
C GLN A 21 -3.82 4.48 30.54
N GLU A 22 -3.26 3.27 30.56
CA GLU A 22 -2.39 2.81 31.65
C GLU A 22 -0.92 2.67 31.25
N CYS A 23 -0.61 2.33 29.97
CA CYS A 23 0.75 2.14 29.52
C CYS A 23 1.48 3.48 29.29
N PRO A 24 2.62 3.73 29.94
CA PRO A 24 3.37 4.98 29.76
C PRO A 24 3.82 5.24 28.31
N TRP A 25 4.08 4.17 27.54
CA TRP A 25 4.51 4.27 26.16
C TRP A 25 3.31 4.53 25.22
N ASP A 26 2.26 3.74 25.33
CA ASP A 26 1.07 3.88 24.45
C ASP A 26 0.38 5.22 24.65
N ARG A 27 0.30 5.68 25.89
CA ARG A 27 -0.40 6.93 26.27
C ARG A 27 0.13 8.19 25.60
N VAL A 28 1.41 8.21 25.20
CA VAL A 28 2.06 9.37 24.60
C VAL A 28 2.17 9.28 23.08
N GLN A 29 1.71 8.18 22.47
CA GLN A 29 1.77 8.02 21.03
C GLN A 29 0.84 8.99 20.28
N THR A 30 1.31 9.41 19.10
CA THR A 30 0.58 10.27 18.15
C THR A 30 0.56 9.61 16.77
N PHE A 31 -0.17 10.19 15.80
CA PHE A 31 -0.12 9.75 14.41
C PHE A 31 1.31 9.76 13.86
N GLU A 32 2.08 10.80 14.15
CA GLU A 32 3.45 10.97 13.68
C GLU A 32 4.40 9.94 14.31
N SER A 33 4.26 9.70 15.63
CA SER A 33 5.16 8.78 16.33
C SER A 33 4.94 7.32 15.93
N LEU A 34 3.71 6.93 15.57
CA LEU A 34 3.41 5.58 15.10
C LEU A 34 3.76 5.36 13.62
N ARG A 35 3.87 6.41 12.82
CA ARG A 35 4.02 6.30 11.37
C ARG A 35 5.22 5.44 10.95
N HIS A 36 6.38 5.66 11.54
CA HIS A 36 7.58 4.90 11.19
C HIS A 36 7.50 3.44 11.62
N LEU A 37 6.88 3.15 12.77
CA LEU A 37 6.64 1.77 13.23
C LEU A 37 5.69 1.04 12.28
N THR A 38 4.62 1.70 11.82
CA THR A 38 3.71 1.10 10.85
C THR A 38 4.40 0.75 9.52
N ILE A 39 5.37 1.58 9.08
CA ILE A 39 6.16 1.29 7.87
C ILE A 39 7.06 0.07 8.11
N GLU A 40 7.65 -0.07 9.30
CA GLU A 40 8.43 -1.22 9.71
C GLU A 40 7.60 -2.50 9.63
N GLU A 41 6.41 -2.53 10.26
CA GLU A 41 5.51 -3.68 10.21
C GLU A 41 5.08 -4.05 8.78
N VAL A 42 4.90 -3.06 7.89
CA VAL A 42 4.62 -3.31 6.47
C VAL A 42 5.79 -4.02 5.79
N HIS A 43 7.03 -3.67 6.11
CA HIS A 43 8.21 -4.33 5.56
C HIS A 43 8.40 -5.74 6.14
N GLU A 44 8.15 -5.95 7.43
CA GLU A 44 8.17 -7.28 8.06
C GLU A 44 7.09 -8.19 7.46
N LEU A 45 5.88 -7.68 7.25
CA LEU A 45 4.83 -8.40 6.52
C LEU A 45 5.28 -8.77 5.10
N SER A 46 5.91 -7.85 4.38
CA SER A 46 6.42 -8.11 3.02
C SER A 46 7.47 -9.24 3.04
N GLU A 47 8.39 -9.24 3.99
CA GLU A 47 9.39 -10.29 4.15
C GLU A 47 8.74 -11.65 4.48
N ALA A 48 7.77 -11.67 5.38
CA ALA A 48 7.01 -12.88 5.72
C ALA A 48 6.27 -13.48 4.51
N VAL A 49 5.70 -12.64 3.65
CA VAL A 49 5.06 -13.07 2.39
C VAL A 49 6.08 -13.67 1.43
N VAL A 50 7.23 -13.01 1.23
CA VAL A 50 8.28 -13.47 0.29
C VAL A 50 8.93 -14.76 0.78
N SER A 51 9.18 -14.90 2.09
CA SER A 51 9.76 -16.12 2.67
C SER A 51 8.77 -17.28 2.75
N GLY A 52 7.45 -17.04 2.66
CA GLY A 52 6.41 -18.04 2.84
C GLY A 52 6.25 -18.51 4.29
N ASP A 53 6.79 -17.78 5.26
CA ASP A 53 6.65 -18.10 6.68
C ASP A 53 5.26 -17.71 7.19
N THR A 54 4.38 -18.70 7.29
CA THR A 54 3.00 -18.50 7.75
C THR A 54 2.88 -18.10 9.22
N THR A 55 3.89 -18.37 10.04
CA THR A 55 3.93 -17.97 11.45
C THR A 55 4.22 -16.49 11.57
N GLN A 56 5.24 -16.03 10.86
CA GLN A 56 5.55 -14.61 10.77
C GLN A 56 4.41 -13.85 10.07
N LEU A 57 3.91 -14.34 8.95
CA LEU A 57 2.76 -13.74 8.26
C LEU A 57 1.58 -13.46 9.21
N LYS A 58 1.24 -14.42 10.08
CA LYS A 58 0.16 -14.24 11.07
C LYS A 58 0.52 -13.16 12.10
N LYS A 59 1.78 -13.11 12.54
CA LYS A 59 2.28 -12.11 13.50
C LYS A 59 2.17 -10.71 12.90
N GLU A 60 2.76 -10.48 11.75
CA GLU A 60 2.84 -9.16 11.13
C GLU A 60 1.46 -8.63 10.68
N LEU A 61 0.55 -9.52 10.27
CA LEU A 61 -0.87 -9.14 10.06
C LEU A 61 -1.55 -8.70 11.36
N GLY A 62 -1.20 -9.31 12.50
CA GLY A 62 -1.69 -8.91 13.81
C GLY A 62 -1.18 -7.53 14.21
N ASP A 63 0.12 -7.26 14.01
CA ASP A 63 0.76 -6.00 14.34
C ASP A 63 0.21 -4.86 13.46
N LEU A 64 0.03 -5.07 12.16
CA LEU A 64 -0.66 -4.10 11.29
C LEU A 64 -2.13 -3.87 11.68
N ALA A 65 -2.87 -4.91 12.04
CA ALA A 65 -4.25 -4.76 12.50
C ALA A 65 -4.31 -3.94 13.81
N MET A 66 -3.37 -4.18 14.72
CA MET A 66 -3.20 -3.39 15.94
C MET A 66 -2.91 -1.92 15.62
N HIS A 67 -1.99 -1.62 14.70
CA HIS A 67 -1.69 -0.25 14.28
C HIS A 67 -2.91 0.45 13.68
N VAL A 68 -3.68 -0.23 12.81
CA VAL A 68 -4.91 0.33 12.23
C VAL A 68 -5.90 0.70 13.33
N MET A 69 -6.12 -0.18 14.30
CA MET A 69 -7.03 0.10 15.43
C MET A 69 -6.49 1.23 16.32
N PHE A 70 -5.18 1.30 16.54
CA PHE A 70 -4.57 2.36 17.32
C PHE A 70 -4.76 3.73 16.65
N TYR A 71 -4.58 3.82 15.34
CA TYR A 71 -4.90 5.04 14.59
C TYR A 71 -6.37 5.44 14.71
N CYS A 72 -7.29 4.47 14.69
CA CYS A 72 -8.72 4.76 14.92
C CYS A 72 -8.96 5.34 16.33
N LYS A 73 -8.30 4.79 17.38
CA LYS A 73 -8.39 5.34 18.73
C LYS A 73 -7.88 6.78 18.81
N LEU A 74 -6.74 7.08 18.19
CA LEU A 74 -6.22 8.45 18.11
C LEU A 74 -7.17 9.39 17.38
N ALA A 75 -7.83 8.92 16.33
CA ALA A 75 -8.80 9.69 15.57
C ALA A 75 -10.07 9.97 16.40
N GLU A 76 -10.56 8.99 17.13
CA GLU A 76 -11.70 9.13 18.05
C GLU A 76 -11.38 10.13 19.17
N GLU A 77 -10.20 10.03 19.80
CA GLU A 77 -9.74 10.99 20.82
C GLU A 77 -9.64 12.42 20.28
N ALA A 78 -9.21 12.57 19.02
CA ALA A 78 -9.10 13.86 18.35
C ALA A 78 -10.45 14.37 17.79
N GLY A 79 -11.53 13.60 17.87
CA GLY A 79 -12.85 13.95 17.32
C GLY A 79 -12.88 14.01 15.78
N LEU A 80 -12.01 13.25 15.09
CA LEU A 80 -11.89 13.27 13.63
C LEU A 80 -12.87 12.31 12.97
N PHE A 81 -12.86 11.03 13.35
CA PHE A 81 -13.75 9.98 12.87
C PHE A 81 -13.72 8.78 13.83
N SER A 82 -14.74 7.93 13.77
CA SER A 82 -14.80 6.68 14.53
C SER A 82 -14.25 5.48 13.76
N THR A 83 -13.95 4.40 14.47
CA THR A 83 -13.61 3.10 13.87
C THR A 83 -14.71 2.64 12.90
N ALA A 84 -15.99 2.86 13.23
CA ALA A 84 -17.11 2.53 12.34
C ALA A 84 -17.09 3.35 11.05
N ASP A 85 -16.76 4.64 11.12
CA ASP A 85 -16.67 5.51 9.93
C ASP A 85 -15.58 5.00 8.98
N MET A 86 -14.42 4.59 9.50
CA MET A 86 -13.33 4.03 8.71
C MET A 86 -13.77 2.75 7.98
N TYR A 87 -14.44 1.81 8.68
CA TYR A 87 -14.92 0.58 8.04
C TYR A 87 -16.03 0.85 7.03
N ASN A 88 -16.97 1.71 7.32
CA ASN A 88 -18.04 2.09 6.39
C ASN A 88 -17.45 2.73 5.13
N ALA A 89 -16.50 3.66 5.28
CA ALA A 89 -15.85 4.31 4.14
C ALA A 89 -15.16 3.31 3.20
N ILE A 90 -14.46 2.30 3.73
CA ILE A 90 -13.84 1.27 2.87
C ILE A 90 -14.89 0.34 2.25
N CYS A 91 -15.97 -0.01 2.96
CA CYS A 91 -17.06 -0.80 2.42
C CYS A 91 -17.73 -0.08 1.24
N ASP A 92 -18.11 1.18 1.42
CA ASP A 92 -18.74 2.01 0.39
C ASP A 92 -17.82 2.14 -0.84
N LYS A 93 -16.53 2.38 -0.62
CA LYS A 93 -15.52 2.43 -1.69
C LYS A 93 -15.46 1.12 -2.47
N LEU A 94 -15.43 -0.03 -1.78
CA LEU A 94 -15.36 -1.35 -2.43
C LEU A 94 -16.63 -1.62 -3.24
N VAL A 95 -17.80 -1.31 -2.72
CA VAL A 95 -19.08 -1.45 -3.45
C VAL A 95 -19.07 -0.56 -4.70
N ALA A 96 -18.70 0.71 -4.57
CA ALA A 96 -18.66 1.67 -5.68
C ALA A 96 -17.65 1.27 -6.78
N ARG A 97 -16.54 0.60 -6.43
CA ARG A 97 -15.51 0.15 -7.39
C ARG A 97 -15.81 -1.21 -8.04
N HIS A 98 -16.86 -1.91 -7.60
CA HIS A 98 -17.26 -3.20 -8.14
C HIS A 98 -18.71 -3.18 -8.63
N PRO A 99 -19.10 -2.22 -9.50
CA PRO A 99 -20.47 -2.12 -10.00
C PRO A 99 -20.87 -3.39 -10.77
N PHE A 100 -19.95 -4.06 -11.43
CA PHE A 100 -20.19 -5.34 -12.11
C PHE A 100 -20.64 -6.48 -11.16
N ILE A 101 -20.50 -6.31 -9.84
CA ILE A 101 -20.99 -7.24 -8.80
C ILE A 101 -22.23 -6.68 -8.12
N TYR A 102 -22.17 -5.44 -7.63
CA TYR A 102 -23.17 -4.85 -6.73
C TYR A 102 -24.23 -4.00 -7.43
N HIS A 103 -23.92 -3.44 -8.63
CA HIS A 103 -24.77 -2.54 -9.42
C HIS A 103 -24.64 -2.86 -10.91
N LYS A 104 -24.98 -4.09 -11.30
CA LYS A 104 -24.77 -4.62 -12.66
C LYS A 104 -25.48 -3.80 -13.74
N GLU A 105 -26.62 -3.22 -13.40
CA GLU A 105 -27.42 -2.35 -14.26
C GLU A 105 -26.73 -1.03 -14.62
N ASP A 106 -25.83 -0.56 -13.74
CA ASP A 106 -25.11 0.71 -13.91
C ASP A 106 -23.69 0.52 -14.48
N TYR A 107 -23.30 -0.74 -14.75
CA TYR A 107 -21.97 -1.05 -15.25
C TYR A 107 -21.98 -1.14 -16.78
N HIS A 108 -21.13 -0.33 -17.42
CA HIS A 108 -21.01 -0.21 -18.88
C HIS A 108 -19.65 -0.63 -19.43
N GLY A 109 -18.89 -1.42 -18.68
CA GLY A 109 -17.58 -1.94 -19.10
C GLY A 109 -16.40 -1.03 -18.78
N GLU A 110 -16.55 -0.13 -17.81
CA GLU A 110 -15.50 0.78 -17.40
C GLU A 110 -14.29 0.06 -16.83
N SER A 111 -13.11 0.57 -17.16
CA SER A 111 -11.86 0.10 -16.58
C SER A 111 -11.73 0.45 -15.09
N TRP A 112 -10.88 -0.28 -14.38
CA TRP A 112 -10.60 -0.02 -12.96
C TRP A 112 -10.15 1.42 -12.69
N GLU A 113 -9.31 2.00 -13.54
CA GLU A 113 -8.87 3.38 -13.38
C GLU A 113 -10.00 4.38 -13.66
N GLN A 114 -10.90 4.11 -14.63
CA GLN A 114 -12.10 4.94 -14.86
C GLN A 114 -13.03 4.92 -13.63
N LEU A 115 -13.26 3.75 -13.02
CA LEU A 115 -14.04 3.63 -11.79
C LEU A 115 -13.44 4.43 -10.64
N LYS A 116 -12.11 4.40 -10.50
CA LYS A 116 -11.40 5.23 -9.50
C LYS A 116 -11.48 6.72 -9.78
N MET A 117 -11.50 7.13 -11.05
CA MET A 117 -11.61 8.55 -11.41
C MET A 117 -12.99 9.15 -11.06
N ARG A 118 -14.01 8.32 -10.83
CA ARG A 118 -15.32 8.78 -10.32
C ARG A 118 -15.29 9.25 -8.86
N GLU A 119 -14.21 8.98 -8.12
CA GLU A 119 -14.05 9.49 -6.75
C GLU A 119 -13.91 11.02 -6.78
N LYS A 120 -14.71 11.70 -5.97
CA LYS A 120 -14.94 13.15 -6.02
C LYS A 120 -13.69 14.04 -5.87
N ASP A 121 -12.59 13.50 -5.35
CA ASP A 121 -11.39 14.28 -5.00
C ASP A 121 -10.24 14.14 -6.01
N ARG A 122 -10.42 13.42 -7.12
CA ARG A 122 -9.36 13.22 -8.10
C ARG A 122 -9.43 14.27 -9.20
N ARG A 123 -8.38 15.10 -9.27
CA ARG A 123 -8.22 16.19 -10.25
C ARG A 123 -7.31 15.82 -11.42
N GLY A 124 -6.47 14.79 -11.25
CA GLY A 124 -5.50 14.36 -12.24
C GLY A 124 -5.23 12.86 -12.24
N VAL A 125 -4.62 12.37 -13.32
CA VAL A 125 -4.30 10.94 -13.54
C VAL A 125 -3.41 10.40 -12.42
N LEU A 126 -2.43 11.18 -12.00
CA LEU A 126 -1.45 10.79 -11.00
C LEU A 126 -1.92 11.02 -9.56
N ASP A 127 -3.11 11.60 -9.36
CA ASP A 127 -3.67 11.79 -8.03
C ASP A 127 -3.80 10.46 -7.29
N GLY A 128 -3.42 10.48 -6.01
CA GLY A 128 -3.41 9.30 -5.15
C GLY A 128 -2.21 8.38 -5.39
N VAL A 129 -1.12 8.87 -6.02
CA VAL A 129 0.22 8.30 -5.92
C VAL A 129 0.96 9.05 -4.82
N PRO A 130 1.20 8.45 -3.65
CA PRO A 130 1.88 9.14 -2.55
C PRO A 130 3.31 9.52 -2.91
N ASP A 131 3.75 10.73 -2.53
CA ASP A 131 5.14 11.16 -2.76
C ASP A 131 6.16 10.36 -1.96
N SER A 132 5.74 9.78 -0.85
CA SER A 132 6.57 8.99 0.05
C SER A 132 6.80 7.54 -0.38
N LEU A 133 6.23 7.09 -1.51
CA LEU A 133 6.49 5.73 -2.02
C LEU A 133 7.96 5.55 -2.40
N PRO A 134 8.54 4.36 -2.17
CA PRO A 134 9.84 3.99 -2.73
C PRO A 134 9.87 4.22 -4.25
N SER A 135 11.00 4.69 -4.78
CA SER A 135 11.08 5.22 -6.15
C SER A 135 10.68 4.24 -7.24
N LEU A 136 11.05 2.96 -7.12
CA LEU A 136 10.68 1.93 -8.11
C LEU A 136 9.17 1.65 -8.09
N ILE A 137 8.59 1.48 -6.89
CA ILE A 137 7.14 1.29 -6.72
C ILE A 137 6.39 2.52 -7.23
N LYS A 138 6.88 3.73 -6.92
CA LYS A 138 6.28 4.99 -7.37
C LYS A 138 6.27 5.09 -8.90
N ALA A 139 7.41 4.81 -9.55
CA ALA A 139 7.54 4.83 -11.00
C ALA A 139 6.57 3.84 -11.66
N GLN A 140 6.57 2.57 -11.22
CA GLN A 140 5.64 1.56 -11.72
C GLN A 140 4.18 2.02 -11.54
N ARG A 141 3.84 2.56 -10.36
CA ARG A 141 2.47 3.01 -10.07
C ARG A 141 2.02 4.19 -10.94
N MET A 142 2.91 5.12 -11.24
CA MET A 142 2.63 6.22 -12.16
C MET A 142 2.41 5.69 -13.59
N GLN A 143 3.23 4.79 -14.04
CA GLN A 143 3.13 4.15 -15.35
C GLN A 143 1.84 3.34 -15.50
N ASP A 144 1.45 2.55 -14.49
CA ASP A 144 0.18 1.81 -14.49
C ASP A 144 -1.04 2.73 -14.65
N LYS A 145 -1.01 3.88 -13.96
CA LYS A 145 -2.12 4.86 -14.03
C LYS A 145 -2.25 5.48 -15.42
N VAL A 146 -1.14 5.84 -16.02
CA VAL A 146 -1.13 6.42 -17.38
C VAL A 146 -1.54 5.36 -18.40
N ALA A 147 -1.02 4.13 -18.32
CA ALA A 147 -1.36 3.03 -19.23
C ALA A 147 -2.84 2.61 -19.15
N GLY A 148 -3.49 2.79 -18.01
CA GLY A 148 -4.92 2.48 -17.83
C GLY A 148 -5.87 3.51 -18.41
N MET A 149 -5.39 4.57 -19.04
CA MET A 149 -6.21 5.60 -19.69
C MET A 149 -6.50 5.28 -21.16
N GLU A 150 -7.67 5.71 -21.66
CA GLU A 150 -7.92 5.80 -23.11
C GLU A 150 -6.87 6.75 -23.74
N ASN A 151 -6.06 6.24 -24.65
CA ASN A 151 -4.92 6.93 -25.29
C ASN A 151 -3.68 7.14 -24.38
N GLY A 152 -3.53 6.37 -23.31
CA GLY A 152 -2.36 6.42 -22.44
C GLY A 152 -1.09 5.81 -23.08
N GLU A 153 -0.85 6.08 -24.36
CA GLU A 153 0.45 5.78 -25.01
C GLU A 153 1.45 6.89 -24.62
N TRP A 154 2.37 6.55 -23.77
CA TRP A 154 3.55 7.38 -23.53
C TRP A 154 4.79 6.56 -23.92
N LYS A 155 5.74 7.22 -24.52
CA LYS A 155 7.02 6.60 -24.88
C LYS A 155 8.02 6.95 -23.80
N VAL A 156 8.62 5.94 -23.20
CA VAL A 156 9.83 6.14 -22.43
C VAL A 156 10.97 6.21 -23.44
N GLU A 157 11.55 7.37 -23.62
CA GLU A 157 12.81 7.52 -24.32
C GLU A 157 13.92 7.12 -23.34
N GLY A 158 14.05 5.82 -23.08
CA GLY A 158 15.20 5.28 -22.38
C GLY A 158 16.36 5.21 -23.39
N GLY A 159 17.41 5.97 -23.13
CA GLY A 159 18.65 5.88 -23.89
C GLY A 159 19.28 4.49 -23.78
N GLU A 160 20.22 4.18 -24.65
CA GLU A 160 21.05 3.00 -24.51
C GLU A 160 21.98 3.18 -23.29
N TRP A 161 22.18 2.10 -22.54
CA TRP A 161 23.17 2.10 -21.46
C TRP A 161 24.55 2.50 -21.97
N ASN A 162 25.15 3.51 -21.38
CA ASN A 162 26.55 3.88 -21.62
C ASN A 162 27.23 4.25 -20.30
N GLU A 163 28.56 4.16 -20.25
CA GLU A 163 29.36 4.41 -19.05
C GLU A 163 29.49 5.90 -18.71
N GLU A 164 29.05 6.80 -19.60
CA GLU A 164 29.17 8.26 -19.47
C GLU A 164 27.86 8.95 -19.06
N MET A 165 26.82 8.17 -18.66
CA MET A 165 25.52 8.72 -18.25
C MET A 165 25.66 9.68 -17.05
N ASN A 166 25.03 10.85 -17.15
CA ASN A 166 24.82 11.72 -16.00
C ASN A 166 23.63 11.23 -15.14
N GLU A 167 23.38 11.91 -14.01
CA GLU A 167 22.35 11.51 -13.05
C GLU A 167 20.92 11.53 -13.65
N GLU A 168 20.60 12.52 -14.49
CA GLU A 168 19.30 12.66 -15.14
C GLU A 168 19.08 11.52 -16.14
N GLU A 169 20.04 11.28 -17.04
CA GLU A 169 20.01 10.17 -18.01
C GLU A 169 19.91 8.80 -17.35
N PHE A 170 20.62 8.60 -16.24
CA PHE A 170 20.52 7.36 -15.47
C PHE A 170 19.14 7.20 -14.81
N GLY A 171 18.55 8.29 -14.33
CA GLY A 171 17.18 8.30 -13.81
C GLY A 171 16.15 7.91 -14.87
N ASP A 172 16.27 8.47 -16.08
CA ASP A 172 15.40 8.13 -17.20
C ASP A 172 15.58 6.67 -17.65
N TYR A 173 16.80 6.16 -17.63
CA TYR A 173 17.09 4.76 -17.92
C TYR A 173 16.44 3.81 -16.88
N LEU A 174 16.56 4.12 -15.59
CA LEU A 174 15.88 3.36 -14.54
C LEU A 174 14.35 3.38 -14.71
N PHE A 175 13.79 4.53 -15.07
CA PHE A 175 12.36 4.67 -15.32
C PHE A 175 11.91 3.83 -16.53
N ALA A 176 12.74 3.77 -17.57
CA ALA A 176 12.52 2.91 -18.74
C ALA A 176 12.58 1.42 -18.38
N ILE A 177 13.53 1.00 -17.53
CA ILE A 177 13.62 -0.39 -17.03
C ILE A 177 12.36 -0.76 -16.26
N VAL A 178 11.85 0.12 -15.41
CA VAL A 178 10.59 -0.11 -14.66
C VAL A 178 9.41 -0.28 -15.62
N ASP A 179 9.30 0.54 -16.66
CA ASP A 179 8.25 0.39 -17.67
C ASP A 179 8.38 -0.92 -18.47
N TRP A 180 9.60 -1.28 -18.83
CA TRP A 180 9.86 -2.57 -19.47
C TRP A 180 9.42 -3.73 -18.59
N ALA A 181 9.80 -3.74 -17.32
CA ALA A 181 9.41 -4.76 -16.34
C ALA A 181 7.88 -4.84 -16.22
N ARG A 182 7.21 -3.70 -16.04
CA ARG A 182 5.76 -3.59 -15.96
C ARG A 182 5.05 -4.22 -17.17
N ARG A 183 5.51 -3.91 -18.38
CA ARG A 183 4.93 -4.48 -19.63
C ARG A 183 5.12 -6.00 -19.74
N HIS A 184 6.10 -6.55 -19.03
CA HIS A 184 6.37 -8.00 -18.99
C HIS A 184 5.79 -8.69 -17.74
N GLY A 185 4.94 -7.99 -16.95
CA GLY A 185 4.32 -8.54 -15.74
C GLY A 185 5.31 -8.74 -14.58
N ILE A 186 6.45 -8.04 -14.60
CA ILE A 186 7.48 -8.10 -13.56
C ILE A 186 7.33 -6.88 -12.65
N ASN A 187 7.27 -7.10 -11.33
CA ASN A 187 7.44 -6.04 -10.35
C ASN A 187 8.94 -5.73 -10.21
N ALA A 188 9.34 -4.52 -10.56
CA ALA A 188 10.76 -4.14 -10.57
C ALA A 188 11.36 -4.08 -9.15
N ASP A 189 10.58 -3.67 -8.16
CA ASP A 189 11.02 -3.60 -6.76
C ASP A 189 11.21 -5.01 -6.19
N ASP A 190 10.25 -5.91 -6.37
CA ASP A 190 10.35 -7.32 -5.95
C ASP A 190 11.54 -8.03 -6.63
N ALA A 191 11.76 -7.75 -7.91
CA ALA A 191 12.88 -8.32 -8.66
C ALA A 191 14.23 -7.86 -8.09
N LEU A 192 14.35 -6.58 -7.73
CA LEU A 192 15.55 -6.03 -7.09
C LEU A 192 15.72 -6.54 -5.65
N CYS A 193 14.64 -6.64 -4.87
CA CYS A 193 14.66 -7.25 -3.54
C CYS A 193 15.16 -8.69 -3.60
N GLY A 194 14.66 -9.49 -4.56
CA GLY A 194 15.15 -10.85 -4.79
C GLY A 194 16.62 -10.92 -5.18
N ALA A 195 17.11 -9.96 -5.97
CA ALA A 195 18.53 -9.86 -6.32
C ALA A 195 19.40 -9.52 -5.09
N ASN A 196 18.94 -8.57 -4.28
CA ASN A 196 19.61 -8.18 -3.02
C ASN A 196 19.70 -9.38 -2.06
N HIS A 197 18.63 -10.15 -1.92
CA HIS A 197 18.62 -11.35 -1.07
C HIS A 197 19.65 -12.39 -1.55
N ARG A 198 19.68 -12.69 -2.84
CA ARG A 198 20.68 -13.61 -3.42
C ARG A 198 22.12 -13.10 -3.24
N PHE A 199 22.34 -11.80 -3.40
CA PHE A 199 23.63 -11.18 -3.17
C PHE A 199 24.06 -11.35 -1.71
N LYS A 200 23.19 -11.01 -0.76
CA LYS A 200 23.43 -11.17 0.69
C LYS A 200 23.85 -12.60 1.04
N GLN A 201 23.13 -13.61 0.54
CA GLN A 201 23.43 -15.03 0.80
C GLN A 201 24.84 -15.47 0.34
N GLN A 202 25.48 -14.77 -0.59
CA GLN A 202 26.84 -15.08 -1.02
C GLN A 202 27.90 -14.73 0.02
N PHE A 203 27.57 -13.82 0.96
CA PHE A 203 28.48 -13.30 1.99
C PHE A 203 28.12 -13.74 3.41
N GLU A 204 26.98 -14.39 3.59
CA GLU A 204 26.53 -14.97 4.87
C GLU A 204 26.85 -16.48 4.91
N LYS A 205 28.14 -16.87 4.70
CA LYS A 205 28.62 -18.24 4.87
C LYS A 205 29.40 -18.39 6.16
#